data_08d73148d3785e6d31d0e5325be614ca
#
_entry.id   08d73148d3785e6d31d0e5325be614ca
#
_cell.length_a   1.000
_cell.length_b   1.000
_cell.length_c   1.000
_cell.angle_alpha   90.00
_cell.angle_beta   90.00
_cell.angle_gamma   90.00
#
_symmetry.space_group_name_H-M   'P 1'
#
loop_
_entity.id
_entity.type
_entity.pdbx_description
1 polymer ?
#
loop_
_entity_poly.entity_id
_entity_poly.type
_entity_poly.pdbx_seq_one_letter_code
_entity_poly.pdbx_strand_id
1 'polypeptide(L)'
;MKNKIFNWLIIGTLVVVSHQVSANIAGWTTIGNSGVSSATDGVVTIPSLYSSVNWISTDGGVTGNVGGYGGTDGSTVTSNAFAVTSAGSALTFAFDFVTSDGTITFPDYAWANLYNASDNSLVATLFTATTNPSGSTVPGIGAGLPAISATITPNNASVFTGPGSTVWSPLGASSGTCYIDYTQGCGNTGWVGASYNVLSPGNYYLTFGVANAGDQAFDTGMAFVGTAIGGVPIEDEDVAVPEPTTIVLMAIGLAALATRRRSLISNNINGFLRA
;
A
#
# COMPACT_ATOMS: atom_id res chain seq x y z
N MET A 1 43.95 7.77 -54.83
CA MET A 1 42.92 8.43 -53.99
C MET A 1 42.29 7.37 -53.11
N LYS A 2 42.55 7.40 -51.80
CA LYS A 2 42.00 6.40 -50.84
C LYS A 2 40.79 7.00 -50.17
N ASN A 3 39.56 6.47 -50.45
CA ASN A 3 38.34 6.85 -49.79
C ASN A 3 38.31 6.21 -48.41
N LYS A 4 38.34 7.02 -47.35
CA LYS A 4 38.08 6.61 -45.98
C LYS A 4 36.57 6.70 -45.76
N ILE A 5 35.89 5.54 -45.62
CA ILE A 5 34.52 5.43 -45.18
C ILE A 5 34.52 5.59 -43.65
N PHE A 6 33.94 6.69 -43.19
CA PHE A 6 33.74 6.98 -41.76
C PHE A 6 32.45 6.31 -41.31
N ASN A 7 32.55 5.20 -40.58
CA ASN A 7 31.39 4.58 -39.94
C ASN A 7 31.02 5.39 -38.71
N TRP A 8 29.88 6.09 -38.78
CA TRP A 8 29.27 6.70 -37.61
C TRP A 8 28.53 5.62 -36.83
N LEU A 9 29.00 5.31 -35.61
CA LEU A 9 28.32 4.49 -34.66
C LEU A 9 27.30 5.35 -33.93
N ILE A 10 26.02 5.25 -34.28
CA ILE A 10 24.92 5.89 -33.53
C ILE A 10 24.69 5.07 -32.28
N ILE A 11 25.17 5.53 -31.12
CA ILE A 11 24.82 4.99 -29.83
C ILE A 11 23.51 5.64 -29.46
N GLY A 12 22.40 4.93 -29.71
CA GLY A 12 21.08 5.31 -29.22
C GLY A 12 21.03 5.11 -27.71
N THR A 13 21.00 6.21 -26.96
CA THR A 13 20.75 6.17 -25.52
C THR A 13 19.28 5.80 -25.31
N LEU A 14 19.01 4.58 -24.85
CA LEU A 14 17.68 4.15 -24.44
C LEU A 14 17.36 4.81 -23.10
N VAL A 15 16.57 5.87 -23.11
CA VAL A 15 16.02 6.47 -21.89
C VAL A 15 14.92 5.54 -21.39
N VAL A 16 15.22 4.74 -20.39
CA VAL A 16 14.21 3.97 -19.66
C VAL A 16 13.48 4.94 -18.72
N VAL A 17 12.33 5.43 -19.13
CA VAL A 17 11.40 6.12 -18.24
C VAL A 17 10.79 5.05 -17.36
N SER A 18 11.26 4.94 -16.12
CA SER A 18 10.61 4.12 -15.10
C SER A 18 9.31 4.81 -14.71
N HIS A 19 8.19 4.38 -15.27
CA HIS A 19 6.89 4.67 -14.70
C HIS A 19 6.81 3.88 -13.40
N GLN A 20 6.66 4.56 -12.30
CA GLN A 20 6.26 3.95 -11.04
C GLN A 20 4.82 3.46 -11.25
N VAL A 21 4.66 2.21 -11.59
CA VAL A 21 3.36 1.55 -11.53
C VAL A 21 3.10 1.34 -10.05
N SER A 22 2.24 2.17 -9.45
CA SER A 22 1.63 1.85 -8.16
C SER A 22 1.03 0.45 -8.29
N ALA A 23 1.58 -0.51 -7.55
CA ALA A 23 1.01 -1.84 -7.50
C ALA A 23 -0.33 -1.72 -6.77
N ASN A 24 -1.42 -1.74 -7.51
CA ASN A 24 -2.77 -1.77 -6.95
C ASN A 24 -2.91 -3.02 -6.08
N ILE A 25 -3.56 -2.88 -4.93
CA ILE A 25 -3.90 -4.02 -4.09
C ILE A 25 -4.80 -4.94 -4.93
N ALA A 26 -4.33 -6.16 -5.19
CA ALA A 26 -5.01 -7.09 -6.09
C ALA A 26 -6.46 -7.33 -5.62
N GLY A 27 -7.41 -7.21 -6.54
CA GLY A 27 -8.83 -7.43 -6.26
C GLY A 27 -9.54 -6.33 -5.45
N TRP A 28 -8.84 -5.25 -5.05
CA TRP A 28 -9.44 -4.15 -4.29
C TRP A 28 -9.58 -2.88 -5.14
N THR A 29 -10.65 -2.13 -4.89
CA THR A 29 -10.86 -0.82 -5.53
C THR A 29 -10.19 0.27 -4.69
N THR A 30 -9.35 1.08 -5.33
CA THR A 30 -8.64 2.20 -4.70
C THR A 30 -9.26 3.54 -5.11
N ILE A 31 -9.38 4.46 -4.14
CA ILE A 31 -9.57 5.89 -4.34
C ILE A 31 -8.40 6.60 -3.66
N GLY A 32 -7.67 7.45 -4.38
CA GLY A 32 -6.44 8.08 -3.89
C GLY A 32 -5.21 7.20 -4.08
N ASN A 33 -4.34 7.13 -3.08
CA ASN A 33 -3.04 6.46 -3.16
C ASN A 33 -2.97 5.21 -2.29
N SER A 34 -2.61 4.10 -2.89
CA SER A 34 -2.40 2.81 -2.22
C SER A 34 -1.36 1.98 -2.94
N GLY A 35 -0.88 0.94 -2.30
CA GLY A 35 0.07 0.02 -2.92
C GLY A 35 0.42 -1.19 -2.06
N VAL A 36 1.42 -1.92 -2.52
CA VAL A 36 1.96 -3.10 -1.85
C VAL A 36 3.47 -2.93 -1.68
N SER A 37 3.99 -3.23 -0.49
CA SER A 37 5.42 -3.27 -0.22
C SER A 37 5.86 -4.69 0.13
N SER A 38 6.88 -5.19 -0.57
CA SER A 38 7.47 -6.53 -0.34
C SER A 38 8.77 -6.49 0.45
N ALA A 39 9.12 -5.34 1.01
CA ALA A 39 10.28 -5.14 1.87
C ALA A 39 9.94 -4.21 3.04
N THR A 40 10.67 -4.34 4.13
CA THR A 40 10.63 -3.36 5.23
C THR A 40 10.97 -1.97 4.69
N ASP A 41 10.19 -0.98 5.07
CA ASP A 41 10.31 0.40 4.64
C ASP A 41 10.19 1.33 5.88
N GLY A 42 11.33 1.84 6.32
CA GLY A 42 11.41 2.70 7.49
C GLY A 42 10.82 2.06 8.75
N VAL A 43 9.78 2.68 9.29
CA VAL A 43 9.13 2.22 10.54
C VAL A 43 8.20 1.02 10.32
N VAL A 44 7.75 0.78 9.08
CA VAL A 44 6.86 -0.33 8.77
C VAL A 44 7.67 -1.57 8.39
N THR A 45 7.58 -2.59 9.20
CA THR A 45 8.24 -3.89 8.98
C THR A 45 7.22 -4.91 8.46
N ILE A 46 7.66 -5.85 7.62
CA ILE A 46 6.79 -6.96 7.20
C ILE A 46 6.72 -8.00 8.32
N PRO A 47 5.53 -8.31 8.87
CA PRO A 47 5.43 -9.38 9.87
C PRO A 47 5.83 -10.73 9.28
N SER A 48 6.51 -11.56 10.07
CA SER A 48 7.18 -12.79 9.61
C SER A 48 6.29 -13.83 8.91
N LEU A 49 4.98 -13.73 9.08
CA LEU A 49 4.00 -14.63 8.44
C LEU A 49 3.62 -14.16 7.02
N TYR A 50 4.05 -12.98 6.60
CA TYR A 50 3.66 -12.37 5.32
C TYR A 50 4.88 -12.06 4.46
N SER A 51 4.71 -12.08 3.14
CA SER A 51 5.74 -11.69 2.17
C SER A 51 5.64 -10.23 1.74
N SER A 52 4.50 -9.59 2.02
CA SER A 52 4.22 -8.21 1.66
C SER A 52 3.20 -7.61 2.61
N VAL A 53 3.07 -6.28 2.55
CA VAL A 53 2.05 -5.50 3.25
C VAL A 53 1.32 -4.62 2.24
N ASN A 54 0.01 -4.49 2.39
CA ASN A 54 -0.78 -3.49 1.70
C ASN A 54 -0.66 -2.15 2.44
N TRP A 55 -0.78 -1.04 1.72
CA TRP A 55 -0.75 0.29 2.34
C TRP A 55 -1.67 1.28 1.63
N ILE A 56 -2.10 2.30 2.35
CA ILE A 56 -2.81 3.49 1.89
C ILE A 56 -2.17 4.73 2.52
N SER A 57 -2.20 5.87 1.80
CA SER A 57 -1.60 7.12 2.26
C SER A 57 -2.41 8.33 1.84
N THR A 58 -2.31 9.43 2.60
CA THR A 58 -2.85 10.74 2.22
C THR A 58 -1.98 11.42 1.18
N ASP A 59 -0.66 11.12 1.10
CA ASP A 59 0.19 11.58 0.00
C ASP A 59 -0.37 11.09 -1.34
N GLY A 60 -0.77 12.01 -2.21
CA GLY A 60 -1.48 11.68 -3.45
C GLY A 60 -2.94 11.25 -3.23
N GLY A 61 -3.52 11.51 -2.07
CA GLY A 61 -4.93 11.31 -1.76
C GLY A 61 -5.86 12.22 -2.58
N VAL A 62 -7.16 11.94 -2.55
CA VAL A 62 -8.16 12.77 -3.20
C VAL A 62 -8.70 13.82 -2.22
N THR A 63 -8.85 15.05 -2.71
CA THR A 63 -9.43 16.14 -1.92
C THR A 63 -10.90 15.88 -1.62
N GLY A 64 -11.31 16.14 -0.38
CA GLY A 64 -12.69 16.03 0.09
C GLY A 64 -12.80 15.14 1.33
N ASN A 65 -14.03 15.03 1.84
CA ASN A 65 -14.35 14.27 3.04
C ASN A 65 -14.37 12.76 2.75
N VAL A 66 -13.20 12.19 2.55
CA VAL A 66 -13.02 10.75 2.32
C VAL A 66 -13.44 9.99 3.59
N GLY A 67 -14.30 8.99 3.45
CA GLY A 67 -14.81 8.19 4.57
C GLY A 67 -15.92 8.85 5.41
N GLY A 68 -16.22 10.14 5.20
CA GLY A 68 -17.37 10.78 5.84
C GLY A 68 -17.12 11.34 7.25
N TYR A 69 -15.88 11.38 7.73
CA TYR A 69 -15.53 11.83 9.09
C TYR A 69 -14.92 13.25 9.15
N GLY A 70 -14.99 14.02 8.06
CA GLY A 70 -14.57 15.43 8.06
C GLY A 70 -13.14 15.67 7.60
N GLY A 71 -12.52 14.71 6.95
CA GLY A 71 -11.18 14.88 6.36
C GLY A 71 -11.13 15.90 5.24
N THR A 72 -9.95 16.44 4.99
CA THR A 72 -9.67 17.43 3.95
C THR A 72 -9.22 16.78 2.65
N ASP A 73 -8.48 15.71 2.73
CA ASP A 73 -8.13 14.78 1.66
C ASP A 73 -7.82 13.41 2.25
N GLY A 74 -7.66 12.40 1.39
CA GLY A 74 -7.37 11.05 1.86
C GLY A 74 -7.46 9.99 0.79
N SER A 75 -7.33 8.74 1.24
CA SER A 75 -7.37 7.56 0.39
C SER A 75 -8.19 6.46 1.02
N THR A 76 -8.82 5.64 0.18
CA THR A 76 -9.52 4.43 0.61
C THR A 76 -9.21 3.25 -0.29
N VAL A 77 -9.30 2.05 0.29
CA VAL A 77 -9.34 0.80 -0.46
C VAL A 77 -10.53 -0.01 -0.01
N THR A 78 -11.24 -0.59 -0.96
CA THR A 78 -12.46 -1.37 -0.73
C THR A 78 -12.29 -2.76 -1.33
N SER A 79 -12.50 -3.80 -0.51
CA SER A 79 -12.40 -5.19 -0.93
C SER A 79 -13.52 -5.56 -1.91
N ASN A 80 -13.32 -6.63 -2.66
CA ASN A 80 -14.43 -7.35 -3.26
C ASN A 80 -15.42 -7.82 -2.18
N ALA A 81 -16.66 -8.07 -2.59
CA ALA A 81 -17.64 -8.69 -1.69
C ALA A 81 -17.23 -10.13 -1.36
N PHE A 82 -17.30 -10.50 -0.08
CA PHE A 82 -17.04 -11.84 0.42
C PHE A 82 -18.24 -12.40 1.19
N ALA A 83 -18.39 -13.72 1.17
CA ALA A 83 -19.48 -14.41 1.85
C ALA A 83 -19.09 -14.78 3.28
N VAL A 84 -19.99 -14.49 4.22
CA VAL A 84 -20.00 -15.04 5.58
C VAL A 84 -21.06 -16.09 5.64
N THR A 85 -20.69 -17.35 5.81
CA THR A 85 -21.62 -18.50 5.77
C THR A 85 -22.19 -18.84 7.14
N SER A 86 -21.52 -18.43 8.21
CA SER A 86 -21.93 -18.76 9.60
C SER A 86 -21.85 -17.53 10.48
N ALA A 87 -22.87 -17.35 11.32
CA ALA A 87 -22.86 -16.33 12.38
C ALA A 87 -21.67 -16.58 13.34
N GLY A 88 -21.03 -15.50 13.77
CA GLY A 88 -19.86 -15.56 14.65
C GLY A 88 -18.55 -15.85 13.94
N SER A 89 -18.52 -15.89 12.60
CA SER A 89 -17.26 -15.99 11.84
C SER A 89 -16.34 -14.81 12.18
N ALA A 90 -15.13 -15.09 12.58
CA ALA A 90 -14.15 -14.05 12.94
C ALA A 90 -13.59 -13.38 11.69
N LEU A 91 -13.78 -12.09 11.58
CA LEU A 91 -13.10 -11.20 10.65
C LEU A 91 -11.85 -10.68 11.34
N THR A 92 -10.68 -10.89 10.75
CA THR A 92 -9.38 -10.53 11.33
C THR A 92 -8.51 -9.80 10.33
N PHE A 93 -7.66 -8.91 10.83
CA PHE A 93 -6.56 -8.27 10.11
C PHE A 93 -5.58 -7.66 11.11
N ALA A 94 -4.41 -7.24 10.66
CA ALA A 94 -3.50 -6.41 11.42
C ALA A 94 -3.19 -5.14 10.63
N PHE A 95 -2.94 -4.03 11.35
CA PHE A 95 -2.60 -2.73 10.77
C PHE A 95 -1.50 -2.04 11.56
N ASP A 96 -0.79 -1.12 10.90
CA ASP A 96 0.17 -0.19 11.48
C ASP A 96 -0.19 1.21 10.99
N PHE A 97 -0.70 2.06 11.89
CA PHE A 97 -1.03 3.46 11.60
C PHE A 97 0.23 4.29 11.72
N VAL A 98 0.51 5.11 10.72
CA VAL A 98 1.75 5.89 10.58
C VAL A 98 1.39 7.33 10.29
N THR A 99 1.98 8.29 11.02
CA THR A 99 1.71 9.70 10.81
C THR A 99 2.98 10.55 10.94
N SER A 100 3.09 11.58 10.11
CA SER A 100 4.05 12.68 10.24
C SER A 100 3.44 13.95 10.82
N ASP A 101 2.13 13.97 11.13
CA ASP A 101 1.49 15.04 11.90
C ASP A 101 1.45 14.69 13.40
N GLY A 102 2.07 15.54 14.22
CA GLY A 102 2.23 15.33 15.66
C GLY A 102 1.26 16.12 16.51
N THR A 103 0.19 16.68 15.99
CA THR A 103 -0.70 17.59 16.72
C THR A 103 -2.15 17.12 16.80
N ILE A 104 -2.82 17.43 17.92
CA ILE A 104 -4.28 17.26 18.04
C ILE A 104 -5.06 18.39 17.36
N THR A 105 -4.41 19.43 16.89
CA THR A 105 -5.05 20.53 16.16
C THR A 105 -5.49 20.09 14.78
N PHE A 106 -4.71 19.18 14.19
CA PHE A 106 -4.96 18.55 12.90
C PHE A 106 -4.96 17.03 13.08
N PRO A 107 -6.05 16.46 13.61
CA PRO A 107 -6.08 15.07 14.07
C PRO A 107 -6.29 14.11 12.90
N ASP A 108 -5.27 13.90 12.11
CA ASP A 108 -5.28 12.91 11.04
C ASP A 108 -5.73 11.55 11.54
N TYR A 109 -6.39 10.80 10.69
CA TYR A 109 -7.02 9.56 11.14
C TYR A 109 -7.03 8.46 10.09
N ALA A 110 -7.16 7.22 10.61
CA ALA A 110 -7.42 6.02 9.84
C ALA A 110 -8.65 5.30 10.40
N TRP A 111 -9.27 4.48 9.55
CA TRP A 111 -10.42 3.66 9.94
C TRP A 111 -10.50 2.38 9.11
N ALA A 112 -11.27 1.40 9.62
CA ALA A 112 -11.80 0.30 8.84
C ALA A 112 -13.28 0.09 9.14
N ASN A 113 -14.07 -0.08 8.08
CA ASN A 113 -15.52 -0.31 8.16
C ASN A 113 -15.91 -1.60 7.45
N LEU A 114 -16.86 -2.31 8.03
CA LEU A 114 -17.55 -3.44 7.42
C LEU A 114 -18.92 -2.99 6.93
N TYR A 115 -19.22 -3.28 5.67
CA TYR A 115 -20.50 -2.95 5.04
C TYR A 115 -21.23 -4.21 4.58
N ASN A 116 -22.55 -4.16 4.57
CA ASN A 116 -23.38 -5.15 3.92
C ASN A 116 -23.38 -4.90 2.40
N ALA A 117 -23.01 -5.89 1.60
CA ALA A 117 -22.90 -5.74 0.16
C ALA A 117 -24.26 -5.65 -0.58
N SER A 118 -25.37 -6.00 0.08
CA SER A 118 -26.70 -5.96 -0.56
C SER A 118 -27.31 -4.56 -0.60
N ASP A 119 -27.02 -3.72 0.40
CA ASP A 119 -27.62 -2.40 0.58
C ASP A 119 -26.63 -1.28 0.91
N ASN A 120 -25.34 -1.60 0.98
CA ASN A 120 -24.24 -0.70 1.36
C ASN A 120 -24.40 -0.09 2.77
N SER A 121 -25.18 -0.71 3.66
CA SER A 121 -25.31 -0.24 5.03
C SER A 121 -24.06 -0.55 5.84
N LEU A 122 -23.65 0.40 6.69
CA LEU A 122 -22.55 0.20 7.65
C LEU A 122 -22.98 -0.82 8.71
N VAL A 123 -22.24 -1.92 8.81
CA VAL A 123 -22.46 -2.98 9.81
C VAL A 123 -21.66 -2.70 11.07
N ALA A 124 -20.40 -2.31 10.91
CA ALA A 124 -19.50 -2.03 12.02
C ALA A 124 -18.35 -1.14 11.61
N THR A 125 -17.96 -0.21 12.48
CA THR A 125 -16.63 0.39 12.45
C THR A 125 -15.71 -0.53 13.24
N LEU A 126 -14.71 -1.09 12.55
CA LEU A 126 -13.83 -2.12 13.12
C LEU A 126 -12.72 -1.50 13.96
N PHE A 127 -12.07 -0.47 13.43
CA PHE A 127 -11.14 0.34 14.21
C PHE A 127 -11.17 1.80 13.75
N THR A 128 -10.62 2.67 14.59
CA THR A 128 -10.22 4.04 14.27
C THR A 128 -8.85 4.30 14.90
N ALA A 129 -8.05 5.14 14.26
CA ALA A 129 -6.79 5.64 14.79
C ALA A 129 -6.70 7.14 14.51
N THR A 130 -6.05 7.90 15.39
CA THR A 130 -5.81 9.32 15.19
C THR A 130 -4.43 9.73 15.66
N THR A 131 -3.90 10.81 15.10
CA THR A 131 -2.80 11.56 15.69
C THR A 131 -3.19 12.04 17.08
N ASN A 132 -2.39 11.70 18.10
CA ASN A 132 -2.63 12.15 19.46
C ASN A 132 -1.31 12.18 20.25
N PRO A 133 -0.77 13.35 20.56
CA PRO A 133 0.50 13.48 21.26
C PRO A 133 0.46 13.01 22.72
N SER A 134 -0.71 12.87 23.34
CA SER A 134 -0.82 12.64 24.79
C SER A 134 -1.41 11.31 25.20
N GLY A 135 -1.66 10.38 24.30
CA GLY A 135 -2.33 9.14 24.65
C GLY A 135 -2.37 8.06 23.59
N SER A 136 -3.35 7.18 23.76
CA SER A 136 -3.61 6.12 22.81
C SER A 136 -4.21 6.67 21.51
N THR A 137 -3.71 6.20 20.39
CA THR A 137 -4.25 6.53 19.05
C THR A 137 -5.21 5.50 18.52
N VAL A 138 -5.31 4.34 19.14
CA VAL A 138 -6.23 3.26 18.79
C VAL A 138 -6.96 2.78 20.05
N PRO A 139 -8.26 2.99 20.17
CA PRO A 139 -9.18 3.70 19.26
C PRO A 139 -8.82 5.18 19.07
N GLY A 140 -9.19 5.73 17.89
CA GLY A 140 -9.00 7.14 17.58
C GLY A 140 -9.80 8.05 18.50
N ILE A 141 -9.24 9.24 18.81
CA ILE A 141 -9.83 10.22 19.71
C ILE A 141 -10.09 11.51 18.94
N GLY A 142 -11.27 12.07 19.09
CA GLY A 142 -11.63 13.32 18.39
C GLY A 142 -12.06 13.09 16.92
N ALA A 143 -12.01 14.14 16.12
CA ALA A 143 -12.36 14.13 14.69
C ALA A 143 -13.77 13.57 14.35
N GLY A 144 -14.67 13.45 15.34
CA GLY A 144 -16.01 12.89 15.13
C GLY A 144 -16.03 11.40 14.80
N LEU A 145 -14.94 10.68 15.06
CA LEU A 145 -14.82 9.25 14.76
C LEU A 145 -15.77 8.41 15.63
N PRO A 146 -16.39 7.38 15.05
CA PRO A 146 -17.31 6.51 15.77
C PRO A 146 -16.59 5.56 16.74
N ALA A 147 -17.34 5.00 17.68
CA ALA A 147 -16.84 3.94 18.53
C ALA A 147 -16.54 2.68 17.70
N ILE A 148 -15.49 1.96 18.09
CA ILE A 148 -15.08 0.72 17.43
C ILE A 148 -15.86 -0.49 17.95
N SER A 149 -16.04 -1.48 17.09
CA SER A 149 -16.72 -2.74 17.37
C SER A 149 -15.78 -3.94 17.47
N ALA A 150 -14.57 -3.85 16.89
CA ALA A 150 -13.62 -4.94 16.97
C ALA A 150 -12.82 -4.94 18.29
N THR A 151 -12.35 -6.10 18.67
CA THR A 151 -11.33 -6.26 19.71
C THR A 151 -9.96 -5.92 19.12
N ILE A 152 -9.25 -5.01 19.76
CA ILE A 152 -7.92 -4.52 19.35
C ILE A 152 -6.83 -5.09 20.25
N THR A 153 -5.72 -5.51 19.66
CA THR A 153 -4.59 -6.10 20.40
C THR A 153 -3.24 -5.56 19.84
N PRO A 154 -2.40 -4.88 20.61
CA PRO A 154 -2.67 -4.44 21.99
C PRO A 154 -3.77 -3.37 22.04
N ASN A 155 -4.58 -3.41 23.09
CA ASN A 155 -5.56 -2.35 23.35
C ASN A 155 -4.84 -1.05 23.73
N ASN A 156 -5.36 0.08 23.24
CA ASN A 156 -4.76 1.39 23.45
C ASN A 156 -3.31 1.48 22.91
N ALA A 157 -3.09 1.07 21.66
CA ALA A 157 -1.81 1.29 21.00
C ALA A 157 -1.51 2.79 20.89
N SER A 158 -0.29 3.16 21.27
CA SER A 158 0.19 4.55 21.19
C SER A 158 1.02 4.74 19.93
N VAL A 159 1.03 5.97 19.39
CA VAL A 159 1.98 6.36 18.36
C VAL A 159 3.35 6.53 19.03
N PHE A 160 4.36 5.87 18.46
CA PHE A 160 5.72 5.99 18.93
C PHE A 160 6.41 7.14 18.21
N THR A 161 6.84 8.13 18.98
CA THR A 161 7.68 9.20 18.47
C THR A 161 9.14 8.88 18.77
N GLY A 162 9.96 8.90 17.72
CA GLY A 162 11.41 8.79 17.87
C GLY A 162 12.07 10.15 17.64
N PRO A 163 13.30 10.37 18.14
CA PRO A 163 14.05 11.55 17.75
C PRO A 163 14.28 11.52 16.25
N GLY A 164 13.68 12.48 15.57
CA GLY A 164 14.03 12.76 14.19
C GLY A 164 13.08 12.30 13.12
N SER A 165 11.88 11.81 13.38
CA SER A 165 10.96 11.68 12.26
C SER A 165 10.52 10.27 11.85
N THR A 166 9.30 10.19 11.40
CA THR A 166 8.71 8.96 10.87
C THR A 166 9.15 8.74 9.43
N VAL A 167 10.05 7.79 9.21
CA VAL A 167 10.50 7.42 7.86
C VAL A 167 9.63 6.28 7.33
N TRP A 168 8.88 6.55 6.27
CA TRP A 168 8.09 5.57 5.53
C TRP A 168 7.74 6.12 4.15
N SER A 169 8.15 5.45 3.07
CA SER A 169 8.05 5.98 1.70
C SER A 169 6.63 6.39 1.26
N PRO A 170 5.54 5.69 1.66
CA PRO A 170 4.19 6.12 1.32
C PRO A 170 3.76 7.49 1.85
N LEU A 171 4.46 8.07 2.84
CA LEU A 171 4.22 9.44 3.30
C LEU A 171 4.79 10.50 2.33
N GLY A 172 5.36 10.11 1.20
CA GLY A 172 5.88 11.01 0.17
C GLY A 172 6.90 12.02 0.71
N ALA A 173 6.65 13.30 0.46
CA ALA A 173 7.52 14.39 0.92
C ALA A 173 7.52 14.57 2.44
N SER A 174 6.51 14.06 3.15
CA SER A 174 6.41 14.10 4.61
C SER A 174 7.22 13.01 5.29
N SER A 175 7.70 12.00 4.55
CA SER A 175 8.56 10.94 5.07
C SER A 175 9.84 11.53 5.64
N GLY A 176 10.17 11.17 6.86
CA GLY A 176 11.33 11.71 7.56
C GLY A 176 11.11 13.12 8.15
N THR A 177 9.89 13.61 8.21
CA THR A 177 9.53 14.87 8.86
C THR A 177 8.52 14.65 9.98
N CYS A 178 8.32 15.67 10.82
CA CYS A 178 7.28 15.69 11.83
C CYS A 178 6.81 17.14 12.05
N TYR A 179 5.52 17.36 12.01
CA TYR A 179 4.97 18.69 12.26
C TYR A 179 5.08 19.07 13.72
N ILE A 180 5.55 20.29 13.98
CA ILE A 180 5.66 21.04 15.24
C ILE A 180 6.51 20.40 16.34
N ASP A 181 6.42 19.12 16.62
CA ASP A 181 7.11 18.58 17.78
C ASP A 181 7.59 17.14 17.55
N TYR A 182 8.90 17.00 17.37
CA TYR A 182 9.56 15.70 17.23
C TYR A 182 9.40 14.78 18.47
N THR A 183 8.75 15.24 19.50
CA THR A 183 8.54 14.50 20.74
C THR A 183 7.09 14.11 20.97
N GLN A 184 6.15 14.55 20.11
CA GLN A 184 4.73 14.34 20.33
C GLN A 184 3.99 13.99 19.04
N GLY A 185 3.32 12.87 19.02
CA GLY A 185 2.30 12.48 18.06
C GLY A 185 2.76 11.86 16.75
N CYS A 186 3.91 12.27 16.18
CA CYS A 186 4.45 11.62 14.99
C CYS A 186 5.01 10.24 15.31
N GLY A 187 4.92 9.32 14.35
CA GLY A 187 5.43 7.97 14.54
C GLY A 187 4.47 6.93 13.99
N ASN A 188 4.53 5.74 14.56
CA ASN A 188 3.66 4.64 14.18
C ASN A 188 3.19 3.86 15.39
N THR A 189 2.06 3.15 15.25
CA THR A 189 1.52 2.29 16.31
C THR A 189 2.26 0.97 16.44
N GLY A 190 3.11 0.61 15.47
CA GLY A 190 3.47 -0.76 15.27
C GLY A 190 2.24 -1.60 14.88
N TRP A 191 2.44 -2.90 14.71
CA TRP A 191 1.39 -3.81 14.29
C TRP A 191 0.35 -4.03 15.38
N VAL A 192 -0.90 -3.70 15.05
CA VAL A 192 -2.07 -3.83 15.92
C VAL A 192 -3.04 -4.79 15.27
N GLY A 193 -3.43 -5.84 15.98
CA GLY A 193 -4.41 -6.81 15.52
C GLY A 193 -5.85 -6.34 15.78
N ALA A 194 -6.75 -6.58 14.82
CA ALA A 194 -8.19 -6.38 14.97
C ALA A 194 -8.93 -7.69 14.74
N SER A 195 -9.95 -7.95 15.55
CA SER A 195 -10.83 -9.11 15.41
C SER A 195 -12.28 -8.74 15.70
N TYR A 196 -13.20 -9.11 14.80
CA TYR A 196 -14.63 -8.86 14.92
C TYR A 196 -15.44 -10.10 14.55
N ASN A 197 -16.38 -10.51 15.38
CA ASN A 197 -17.28 -11.61 15.07
C ASN A 197 -18.47 -11.10 14.26
N VAL A 198 -18.57 -11.48 12.99
CA VAL A 198 -19.69 -11.11 12.12
C VAL A 198 -20.93 -11.84 12.57
N LEU A 199 -21.96 -11.08 12.97
CA LEU A 199 -23.11 -11.62 13.72
C LEU A 199 -24.10 -12.40 12.86
N SER A 200 -24.12 -12.19 11.55
CA SER A 200 -25.09 -12.81 10.64
C SER A 200 -24.43 -13.33 9.38
N PRO A 201 -24.91 -14.43 8.79
CA PRO A 201 -24.53 -14.81 7.44
C PRO A 201 -24.96 -13.75 6.43
N GLY A 202 -24.18 -13.59 5.34
CA GLY A 202 -24.46 -12.59 4.30
C GLY A 202 -23.25 -12.31 3.43
N ASN A 203 -23.40 -11.37 2.51
CA ASN A 203 -22.31 -10.84 1.71
C ASN A 203 -21.89 -9.47 2.25
N TYR A 204 -20.59 -9.28 2.41
CA TYR A 204 -20.00 -8.09 3.03
C TYR A 204 -18.83 -7.60 2.19
N TYR A 205 -18.43 -6.35 2.40
CA TYR A 205 -17.15 -5.83 1.95
C TYR A 205 -16.53 -4.96 3.03
N LEU A 206 -15.19 -4.84 2.96
CA LEU A 206 -14.39 -4.01 3.83
C LEU A 206 -13.97 -2.73 3.12
N THR A 207 -13.91 -1.64 3.87
CA THR A 207 -13.22 -0.42 3.43
C THR A 207 -12.21 -0.02 4.50
N PHE A 208 -10.95 0.17 4.09
CA PHE A 208 -9.92 0.84 4.87
C PHE A 208 -9.76 2.26 4.35
N GLY A 209 -9.45 3.20 5.22
CA GLY A 209 -9.21 4.58 4.83
C GLY A 209 -8.24 5.32 5.74
N VAL A 210 -7.64 6.35 5.16
CA VAL A 210 -6.83 7.36 5.85
C VAL A 210 -7.23 8.75 5.38
N ALA A 211 -7.17 9.74 6.24
CA ALA A 211 -7.44 11.12 5.88
C ALA A 211 -6.64 12.10 6.72
N ASN A 212 -6.20 13.19 6.09
CA ASN A 212 -5.79 14.40 6.77
C ASN A 212 -7.00 15.16 7.30
N ALA A 213 -6.87 15.86 8.39
CA ALA A 213 -7.97 16.60 9.01
C ALA A 213 -7.53 18.01 9.40
N GLY A 214 -8.24 19.00 8.86
CA GLY A 214 -7.97 20.43 9.10
C GLY A 214 -7.05 21.08 8.08
N ASP A 215 -6.08 20.37 7.55
CA ASP A 215 -5.22 20.79 6.44
C ASP A 215 -4.95 19.65 5.45
N GLN A 216 -3.89 19.72 4.63
CA GLN A 216 -3.46 18.70 3.66
C GLN A 216 -1.94 18.56 3.70
N ALA A 217 -1.34 18.80 4.85
CA ALA A 217 0.09 18.77 5.04
C ALA A 217 0.47 17.71 6.08
N PHE A 218 1.69 17.19 5.96
CA PHE A 218 2.23 16.18 6.88
C PHE A 218 1.45 14.86 6.86
N ASP A 219 1.62 14.16 5.77
CA ASP A 219 0.89 12.95 5.41
C ASP A 219 0.82 11.88 6.49
N THR A 220 -0.28 11.18 6.42
CA THR A 220 -0.64 10.05 7.28
C THR A 220 -0.96 8.84 6.41
N GLY A 221 -0.69 7.65 6.92
CA GLY A 221 -0.98 6.42 6.21
C GLY A 221 -1.21 5.24 7.13
N MET A 222 -1.49 4.11 6.51
CA MET A 222 -1.70 2.85 7.22
C MET A 222 -1.22 1.69 6.36
N ALA A 223 -0.39 0.82 6.94
CA ALA A 223 -0.13 -0.50 6.40
C ALA A 223 -1.11 -1.52 7.00
N PHE A 224 -1.48 -2.56 6.24
CA PHE A 224 -2.35 -3.63 6.74
C PHE A 224 -2.06 -4.98 6.07
N VAL A 225 -2.35 -6.06 6.79
CA VAL A 225 -2.13 -7.45 6.35
C VAL A 225 -3.14 -8.41 6.96
N GLY A 226 -3.22 -9.62 6.41
CA GLY A 226 -3.91 -10.76 7.02
C GLY A 226 -5.41 -10.59 7.13
N THR A 227 -6.01 -9.89 6.16
CA THR A 227 -7.44 -9.71 6.07
C THR A 227 -8.11 -11.05 5.76
N ALA A 228 -8.84 -11.60 6.73
CA ALA A 228 -9.43 -12.94 6.63
C ALA A 228 -10.79 -13.04 7.33
N ILE A 229 -11.67 -13.92 6.82
CA ILE A 229 -12.95 -14.27 7.44
C ILE A 229 -12.95 -15.77 7.74
N GLY A 230 -13.14 -16.13 9.02
CA GLY A 230 -13.09 -17.53 9.44
C GLY A 230 -11.77 -18.23 9.12
N GLY A 231 -10.67 -17.47 9.04
CA GLY A 231 -9.33 -17.95 8.65
C GLY A 231 -9.11 -18.08 7.13
N VAL A 232 -10.07 -17.69 6.29
CA VAL A 232 -9.93 -17.68 4.83
C VAL A 232 -9.58 -16.25 4.40
N PRO A 233 -8.46 -16.04 3.66
CA PRO A 233 -8.11 -14.71 3.13
C PRO A 233 -9.24 -14.12 2.31
N ILE A 234 -9.45 -12.80 2.45
CA ILE A 234 -10.41 -12.02 1.65
C ILE A 234 -9.78 -11.52 0.34
N GLU A 235 -8.45 -11.56 0.27
CA GLU A 235 -7.68 -11.19 -0.91
C GLU A 235 -7.83 -12.26 -2.00
N ASP A 236 -8.00 -11.84 -3.26
CA ASP A 236 -7.96 -12.77 -4.39
C ASP A 236 -6.53 -13.31 -4.53
N GLU A 237 -6.30 -14.56 -4.11
CA GLU A 237 -5.02 -15.26 -4.27
C GLU A 237 -4.65 -15.54 -5.74
N ASP A 238 -5.54 -15.25 -6.70
CA ASP A 238 -5.45 -15.66 -8.11
C ASP A 238 -5.17 -14.54 -9.11
N VAL A 239 -4.73 -13.36 -8.69
CA VAL A 239 -4.16 -12.45 -9.67
C VAL A 239 -2.71 -12.85 -9.91
N ALA A 240 -2.51 -13.74 -10.89
CA ALA A 240 -1.20 -13.98 -11.46
C ALA A 240 -0.57 -12.60 -11.75
N VAL A 241 0.38 -12.18 -10.92
CA VAL A 241 1.17 -10.98 -11.19
C VAL A 241 1.73 -11.15 -12.58
N PRO A 242 1.41 -10.26 -13.55
CA PRO A 242 1.97 -10.38 -14.90
C PRO A 242 3.49 -10.46 -14.74
N GLU A 243 4.06 -11.57 -15.19
CA GLU A 243 5.49 -11.78 -15.10
C GLU A 243 6.21 -10.52 -15.57
N PRO A 244 7.16 -9.96 -14.82
CA PRO A 244 7.81 -8.72 -15.19
C PRO A 244 8.25 -8.80 -16.64
N THR A 245 8.02 -7.75 -17.41
CA THR A 245 8.50 -7.61 -18.81
C THR A 245 9.97 -7.97 -18.98
N THR A 246 10.71 -8.10 -17.90
CA THR A 246 12.06 -8.64 -17.78
C THR A 246 12.22 -10.02 -18.42
N ILE A 247 11.24 -10.93 -18.27
CA ILE A 247 11.29 -12.28 -18.90
C ILE A 247 11.12 -12.15 -20.41
N VAL A 248 10.20 -11.29 -20.84
CA VAL A 248 10.00 -11.01 -22.29
C VAL A 248 11.24 -10.35 -22.87
N LEU A 249 11.83 -9.36 -22.18
CA LEU A 249 13.08 -8.70 -22.58
C LEU A 249 14.25 -9.67 -22.60
N MET A 250 14.35 -10.57 -21.62
CA MET A 250 15.38 -11.60 -21.59
C MET A 250 15.22 -12.61 -22.72
N ALA A 251 13.99 -13.01 -23.03
CA ALA A 251 13.69 -13.90 -24.16
C ALA A 251 14.04 -13.22 -25.51
N ILE A 252 13.69 -11.95 -25.70
CA ILE A 252 14.04 -11.16 -26.87
C ILE A 252 15.58 -11.00 -26.97
N GLY A 253 16.24 -10.71 -25.85
CA GLY A 253 17.71 -10.60 -25.80
C GLY A 253 18.41 -11.91 -26.17
N LEU A 254 17.94 -13.04 -25.67
CA LEU A 254 18.45 -14.38 -26.00
C LEU A 254 18.21 -14.73 -27.47
N ALA A 255 17.01 -14.40 -28.01
CA ALA A 255 16.70 -14.59 -29.42
C ALA A 255 17.62 -13.76 -30.34
N ALA A 256 17.89 -12.50 -29.99
CA ALA A 256 18.80 -11.63 -30.70
C ALA A 256 20.26 -12.16 -30.69
N LEU A 257 20.71 -12.69 -29.56
CA LEU A 257 22.03 -13.34 -29.44
C LEU A 257 22.11 -14.60 -30.27
N ALA A 258 21.07 -15.43 -30.32
CA ALA A 258 21.02 -16.65 -31.11
C ALA A 258 21.07 -16.36 -32.63
N THR A 259 20.36 -15.34 -33.09
CA THR A 259 20.40 -14.89 -34.52
C THR A 259 21.76 -14.35 -34.91
N ARG A 260 22.41 -13.56 -34.04
CA ARG A 260 23.76 -13.05 -34.28
C ARG A 260 24.79 -14.17 -34.38
N ARG A 261 24.67 -15.21 -33.55
CA ARG A 261 25.57 -16.37 -33.58
C ARG A 261 25.43 -17.18 -34.88
N ARG A 262 24.21 -17.32 -35.41
CA ARG A 262 23.97 -17.99 -36.69
C ARG A 262 24.57 -17.23 -37.88
N SER A 263 24.51 -15.89 -37.87
CA SER A 263 25.09 -15.08 -38.95
C SER A 263 26.61 -15.15 -38.98
N LEU A 264 27.26 -15.24 -37.83
CA LEU A 264 28.70 -15.38 -37.72
C LEU A 264 29.20 -16.75 -38.22
N ILE A 265 28.45 -17.82 -37.96
CA ILE A 265 28.78 -19.17 -38.44
C ILE A 265 28.59 -19.26 -39.95
N SER A 266 27.51 -18.67 -40.50
CA SER A 266 27.25 -18.66 -41.94
C SER A 266 28.33 -17.90 -42.73
N ASN A 267 28.84 -16.78 -42.20
CA ASN A 267 29.90 -16.00 -42.84
C ASN A 267 31.24 -16.74 -42.83
N ASN A 268 31.54 -17.53 -41.79
CA ASN A 268 32.77 -18.32 -41.73
C ASN A 268 32.79 -19.50 -42.75
N ILE A 269 31.63 -20.15 -42.95
CA ILE A 269 31.51 -21.27 -43.91
C ILE A 269 31.66 -20.78 -45.36
N ASN A 270 31.11 -19.61 -45.70
CA ASN A 270 31.25 -19.03 -47.02
C ASN A 270 32.64 -18.48 -47.33
N GLY A 271 33.41 -18.15 -46.29
CA GLY A 271 34.84 -17.77 -46.44
C GLY A 271 35.75 -18.97 -46.78
N PHE A 272 35.41 -20.19 -46.31
CA PHE A 272 36.21 -21.40 -46.52
C PHE A 272 36.00 -22.06 -47.85
N LEU A 273 34.89 -21.78 -48.57
CA LEU A 273 34.54 -22.33 -49.89
C LEU A 273 35.06 -21.44 -51.03
N ARG A 274 35.76 -20.32 -50.77
CA ARG A 274 36.33 -19.41 -51.77
C ARG A 274 37.85 -19.31 -51.76
N ALA A 275 38.54 -20.16 -51.02
CA ALA A 275 40.02 -20.32 -51.00
C ALA A 275 40.38 -21.67 -51.71
#